data_04abe6b6e18d2aec927fe66e4de53da7
#
_entry.id   04abe6b6e18d2aec927fe66e4de53da7
#
_cell.length_a   1.000
_cell.length_b   1.000
_cell.length_c   1.000
_cell.angle_alpha   90.00
_cell.angle_beta   90.00
_cell.angle_gamma   90.00
#
_symmetry.space_group_name_H-M   'P 1'
#
loop_
_entity.id
_entity.type
_entity.pdbx_description
1 polymer ?
#
loop_
_entity_poly.entity_id
_entity_poly.type
_entity_poly.pdbx_seq_one_letter_code
_entity_poly.pdbx_strand_id
1 'polypeptide(L)'
;MPAPLPIQPLPRALDHTLSLPGSKSITNRALILAALADGETHLEGALFSRDTRIMLAALEQLGFETISDEATARITVKGQGGRIPRNNARIDVGNAGTAARFLTAFLALNDGGVYHLDGDAAMRLRPMAGLLESLVSLDAADFKFHGDPAHFPFTLNAKGYKGGKTTVDAKASSQILSALLLASPCTTKGSRQAGGPIKLICPEV
;
A
#
# COMPACT_ATOMS: atom_id res chain seq x y z
N MET A 1 23.85 21.88 16.76
CA MET A 1 23.01 22.08 15.58
C MET A 1 23.89 22.51 14.41
N PRO A 2 23.73 22.03 13.19
CA PRO A 2 24.47 22.56 12.07
C PRO A 2 24.13 24.04 11.87
N ALA A 3 25.13 24.84 11.47
CA ALA A 3 24.93 26.25 11.20
C ALA A 3 23.85 26.45 10.11
N PRO A 4 23.02 27.50 10.22
CA PRO A 4 22.03 27.79 9.19
C PRO A 4 22.71 28.06 7.85
N LEU A 5 22.19 27.41 6.78
CA LEU A 5 22.68 27.63 5.43
C LEU A 5 22.12 28.96 4.90
N PRO A 6 22.98 29.94 4.56
CA PRO A 6 22.51 31.20 4.00
C PRO A 6 21.95 30.99 2.60
N ILE A 7 20.70 31.38 2.36
CA ILE A 7 20.10 31.37 1.03
C ILE A 7 20.26 32.78 0.43
N GLN A 8 20.98 32.87 -0.69
CA GLN A 8 21.11 34.12 -1.43
C GLN A 8 19.95 34.28 -2.40
N PRO A 9 19.24 35.42 -2.39
CA PRO A 9 18.25 35.72 -3.40
C PRO A 9 18.87 35.73 -4.80
N LEU A 10 18.12 35.22 -5.77
CA LEU A 10 18.56 35.27 -7.16
C LEU A 10 18.51 36.70 -7.68
N PRO A 11 19.55 37.19 -8.39
CA PRO A 11 19.63 38.56 -8.88
C PRO A 11 18.68 38.84 -10.08
N ARG A 12 18.15 37.77 -10.68
CA ARG A 12 17.18 37.85 -11.79
C ARG A 12 16.27 36.60 -11.81
N ALA A 13 15.14 36.70 -12.49
CA ALA A 13 14.27 35.56 -12.74
C ALA A 13 15.04 34.41 -13.44
N LEU A 14 14.78 33.18 -13.02
CA LEU A 14 15.31 32.01 -13.69
C LEU A 14 14.47 31.70 -14.92
N ASP A 15 15.17 31.47 -16.04
CA ASP A 15 14.62 30.79 -17.22
C ASP A 15 15.30 29.44 -17.34
N HIS A 16 14.69 28.42 -16.74
CA HIS A 16 15.28 27.09 -16.66
C HIS A 16 14.22 26.01 -16.59
N THR A 17 14.44 24.92 -17.32
CA THR A 17 13.59 23.74 -17.29
C THR A 17 14.19 22.72 -16.32
N LEU A 18 13.37 22.28 -15.34
CA LEU A 18 13.75 21.26 -14.38
C LEU A 18 12.98 19.98 -14.65
N SER A 19 13.68 18.85 -14.73
CA SER A 19 13.05 17.52 -14.70
C SER A 19 12.96 17.05 -13.27
N LEU A 20 11.73 16.82 -12.81
CA LEU A 20 11.49 16.30 -11.44
C LEU A 20 11.54 14.78 -11.43
N PRO A 21 12.08 14.16 -10.35
CA PRO A 21 11.98 12.72 -10.16
C PRO A 21 10.52 12.31 -9.97
N GLY A 22 10.22 11.03 -10.18
CA GLY A 22 8.91 10.46 -9.95
C GLY A 22 8.40 10.66 -8.51
N SER A 23 7.10 10.57 -8.33
CA SER A 23 6.48 10.68 -7.00
C SER A 23 6.44 9.34 -6.28
N LYS A 24 6.99 9.28 -5.06
CA LYS A 24 6.91 8.12 -4.17
C LYS A 24 5.46 7.63 -3.96
N SER A 25 4.58 8.57 -3.68
CA SER A 25 3.18 8.26 -3.41
C SER A 25 2.42 7.74 -4.63
N ILE A 26 2.73 8.25 -5.81
CA ILE A 26 2.13 7.77 -7.07
C ILE A 26 2.71 6.40 -7.40
N THR A 27 4.03 6.22 -7.34
CA THR A 27 4.69 4.94 -7.63
C THR A 27 4.14 3.80 -6.76
N ASN A 28 4.01 3.99 -5.43
CA ASN A 28 3.45 2.97 -4.56
C ASN A 28 1.99 2.61 -4.89
N ARG A 29 1.17 3.59 -5.27
CA ARG A 29 -0.21 3.33 -5.72
C ARG A 29 -0.26 2.56 -7.02
N ALA A 30 0.56 2.99 -7.98
CA ALA A 30 0.65 2.35 -9.29
C ALA A 30 1.12 0.90 -9.17
N LEU A 31 2.06 0.58 -8.28
CA LEU A 31 2.53 -0.78 -8.02
C LEU A 31 1.41 -1.69 -7.49
N ILE A 32 0.58 -1.21 -6.55
CA ILE A 32 -0.58 -1.98 -6.06
C ILE A 32 -1.60 -2.20 -7.19
N LEU A 33 -1.92 -1.14 -7.95
CA LEU A 33 -2.88 -1.26 -9.06
C LEU A 33 -2.35 -2.19 -10.16
N ALA A 34 -1.06 -2.12 -10.48
CA ALA A 34 -0.41 -3.01 -11.44
C ALA A 34 -0.47 -4.48 -10.98
N ALA A 35 -0.23 -4.76 -9.70
CA ALA A 35 -0.36 -6.10 -9.14
C ALA A 35 -1.80 -6.62 -9.19
N LEU A 36 -2.79 -5.74 -9.03
CA LEU A 36 -4.22 -6.07 -9.11
C LEU A 36 -4.73 -6.21 -10.55
N ALA A 37 -4.10 -5.57 -11.52
CA ALA A 37 -4.48 -5.64 -12.93
C ALA A 37 -4.40 -7.07 -13.48
N ASP A 38 -5.07 -7.32 -14.61
CA ASP A 38 -4.90 -8.53 -15.38
C ASP A 38 -3.88 -8.27 -16.50
N GLY A 39 -2.76 -9.04 -16.48
CA GLY A 39 -1.68 -8.90 -17.44
C GLY A 39 -0.55 -7.96 -17.02
N GLU A 40 0.23 -7.51 -17.98
CA GLU A 40 1.46 -6.75 -17.76
C GLU A 40 1.19 -5.24 -17.75
N THR A 41 1.77 -4.55 -16.76
CA THR A 41 1.69 -3.10 -16.62
C THR A 41 3.09 -2.50 -16.59
N HIS A 42 3.34 -1.50 -17.45
CA HIS A 42 4.59 -0.75 -17.49
C HIS A 42 4.41 0.61 -16.80
N LEU A 43 5.23 0.86 -15.79
CA LEU A 43 5.32 2.14 -15.10
C LEU A 43 6.53 2.90 -15.62
N GLU A 44 6.32 4.09 -16.16
CA GLU A 44 7.40 5.00 -16.60
C GLU A 44 7.53 6.17 -15.62
N GLY A 45 8.75 6.66 -15.43
CA GLY A 45 9.03 7.72 -14.47
C GLY A 45 8.83 7.30 -13.00
N ALA A 46 8.99 6.02 -12.69
CA ALA A 46 8.86 5.51 -11.33
C ALA A 46 9.97 6.05 -10.42
N LEU A 47 9.62 6.36 -9.16
CA LEU A 47 10.63 6.74 -8.17
C LEU A 47 11.19 5.51 -7.49
N PHE A 48 12.50 5.34 -7.53
CA PHE A 48 13.24 4.33 -6.77
C PHE A 48 13.72 4.90 -5.43
N SER A 49 12.82 4.98 -4.47
CA SER A 49 13.11 5.35 -3.09
C SER A 49 13.16 4.11 -2.19
N ARG A 50 13.60 4.27 -0.95
CA ARG A 50 13.52 3.18 0.06
C ARG A 50 12.12 2.59 0.14
N ASP A 51 11.08 3.43 0.20
CA ASP A 51 9.69 2.99 0.35
C ASP A 51 9.19 2.20 -0.89
N THR A 52 9.57 2.62 -2.09
CA THR A 52 9.14 1.94 -3.32
C THR A 52 9.89 0.63 -3.53
N ARG A 53 11.16 0.54 -3.12
CA ARG A 53 11.90 -0.73 -3.10
C ARG A 53 11.31 -1.72 -2.09
N ILE A 54 10.85 -1.25 -0.93
CA ILE A 54 10.12 -2.08 0.04
C ILE A 54 8.84 -2.63 -0.58
N MET A 55 8.07 -1.80 -1.30
CA MET A 55 6.86 -2.25 -1.98
C MET A 55 7.17 -3.30 -3.05
N LEU A 56 8.20 -3.07 -3.89
CA LEU A 56 8.62 -4.05 -4.90
C LEU A 56 9.03 -5.38 -4.28
N ALA A 57 9.89 -5.34 -3.27
CA ALA A 57 10.33 -6.55 -2.56
C ALA A 57 9.15 -7.31 -1.93
N ALA A 58 8.15 -6.59 -1.40
CA ALA A 58 6.93 -7.22 -0.88
C ALA A 58 6.12 -7.91 -2.00
N LEU A 59 5.96 -7.29 -3.16
CA LEU A 59 5.28 -7.91 -4.31
C LEU A 59 6.01 -9.16 -4.79
N GLU A 60 7.34 -9.14 -4.88
CA GLU A 60 8.16 -10.29 -5.22
C GLU A 60 8.02 -11.44 -4.19
N GLN A 61 8.04 -11.10 -2.89
CA GLN A 61 7.79 -12.06 -1.82
C GLN A 61 6.39 -12.70 -1.91
N LEU A 62 5.40 -11.95 -2.41
CA LEU A 62 4.04 -12.42 -2.65
C LEU A 62 3.91 -13.22 -3.95
N GLY A 63 4.99 -13.33 -4.74
CA GLY A 63 5.07 -14.15 -5.94
C GLY A 63 4.70 -13.42 -7.22
N PHE A 64 4.62 -12.09 -7.22
CA PHE A 64 4.46 -11.31 -8.45
C PHE A 64 5.79 -11.26 -9.22
N GLU A 65 5.70 -11.38 -10.54
CA GLU A 65 6.84 -11.14 -11.42
C GLU A 65 7.00 -9.62 -11.62
N THR A 66 8.18 -9.11 -11.29
CA THR A 66 8.53 -7.70 -11.47
C THR A 66 9.86 -7.56 -12.20
N ILE A 67 9.97 -6.56 -13.06
CA ILE A 67 11.24 -6.16 -13.70
C ILE A 67 11.42 -4.68 -13.41
N SER A 68 12.56 -4.30 -12.86
CA SER A 68 12.85 -2.90 -12.54
C SER A 68 14.15 -2.44 -13.18
N ASP A 69 14.12 -1.27 -13.80
CA ASP A 69 15.27 -0.58 -14.36
C ASP A 69 15.34 0.83 -13.77
N GLU A 70 16.24 1.01 -12.81
CA GLU A 70 16.44 2.30 -12.14
C GLU A 70 17.04 3.35 -13.07
N ALA A 71 17.86 2.93 -14.05
CA ALA A 71 18.53 3.86 -14.95
C ALA A 71 17.53 4.57 -15.88
N THR A 72 16.49 3.85 -16.30
CA THR A 72 15.40 4.38 -17.14
C THR A 72 14.15 4.75 -16.36
N ALA A 73 14.18 4.60 -15.01
CA ALA A 73 13.04 4.83 -14.12
C ALA A 73 11.78 4.03 -14.53
N ARG A 74 11.97 2.77 -14.94
CA ARG A 74 10.91 1.87 -15.40
C ARG A 74 10.70 0.71 -14.45
N ILE A 75 9.43 0.34 -14.27
CA ILE A 75 9.04 -0.88 -13.54
C ILE A 75 7.95 -1.58 -14.35
N THR A 76 8.13 -2.87 -14.58
CA THR A 76 7.11 -3.74 -15.15
C THR A 76 6.59 -4.68 -14.08
N VAL A 77 5.27 -4.81 -13.96
CA VAL A 77 4.62 -5.73 -13.03
C VAL A 77 3.64 -6.59 -13.81
N LYS A 78 3.74 -7.92 -13.65
CA LYS A 78 2.75 -8.86 -14.18
C LYS A 78 1.65 -9.08 -13.15
N GLY A 79 0.56 -8.37 -13.33
CA GLY A 79 -0.62 -8.43 -12.49
C GLY A 79 -1.35 -9.77 -12.62
N GLN A 80 -2.12 -10.11 -11.59
CA GLN A 80 -2.77 -11.42 -11.47
C GLN A 80 -4.31 -11.32 -11.40
N GLY A 81 -4.89 -10.25 -11.99
CA GLY A 81 -6.34 -10.04 -12.02
C GLY A 81 -6.91 -9.99 -10.60
N GLY A 82 -6.24 -9.31 -9.66
CA GLY A 82 -6.57 -9.18 -8.26
C GLY A 82 -6.31 -10.43 -7.41
N ARG A 83 -5.65 -11.50 -7.88
CA ARG A 83 -5.20 -12.64 -7.06
C ARG A 83 -3.82 -12.37 -6.52
N ILE A 84 -3.53 -12.87 -5.34
CA ILE A 84 -2.18 -12.86 -4.74
C ILE A 84 -1.62 -14.27 -4.89
N PRO A 85 -0.48 -14.45 -5.57
CA PRO A 85 0.04 -15.78 -5.88
C PRO A 85 0.35 -16.64 -4.66
N ARG A 86 0.89 -16.05 -3.59
CA ARG A 86 1.23 -16.77 -2.36
C ARG A 86 0.25 -16.48 -1.24
N ASN A 87 -0.20 -17.56 -0.58
CA ASN A 87 -1.12 -17.48 0.57
C ASN A 87 -0.42 -17.21 1.91
N ASN A 88 0.89 -17.15 1.93
CA ASN A 88 1.65 -16.81 3.12
C ASN A 88 2.92 -16.04 2.74
N ALA A 89 3.30 -15.10 3.59
CA ALA A 89 4.55 -14.37 3.50
C ALA A 89 4.90 -13.70 4.84
N ARG A 90 6.19 -13.38 5.00
CA ARG A 90 6.66 -12.46 6.04
C ARG A 90 7.15 -11.19 5.36
N ILE A 91 6.53 -10.07 5.68
CA ILE A 91 6.78 -8.80 5.01
C ILE A 91 7.29 -7.80 6.04
N ASP A 92 8.49 -7.30 5.80
CA ASP A 92 9.05 -6.18 6.56
C ASP A 92 8.84 -4.88 5.76
N VAL A 93 8.05 -3.98 6.31
CA VAL A 93 7.76 -2.69 5.69
C VAL A 93 8.75 -1.60 6.13
N GLY A 94 9.74 -1.92 6.96
CA GLY A 94 10.69 -0.97 7.50
C GLY A 94 9.96 0.24 8.11
N ASN A 95 10.22 1.47 7.59
CA ASN A 95 9.49 2.68 7.98
C ASN A 95 8.59 3.23 6.84
N ALA A 96 8.23 2.40 5.88
CA ALA A 96 7.45 2.81 4.71
C ALA A 96 5.93 2.81 5.02
N GLY A 97 5.44 3.89 5.65
CA GLY A 97 4.04 3.99 6.09
C GLY A 97 3.00 3.83 4.99
N THR A 98 3.32 4.22 3.75
CA THR A 98 2.46 4.03 2.59
C THR A 98 2.39 2.55 2.20
N ALA A 99 3.55 1.87 2.13
CA ALA A 99 3.62 0.44 1.83
C ALA A 99 2.91 -0.38 2.92
N ALA A 100 3.13 -0.05 4.20
CA ALA A 100 2.48 -0.69 5.33
C ALA A 100 0.96 -0.74 5.19
N ARG A 101 0.33 0.41 4.92
CA ARG A 101 -1.12 0.53 4.82
C ARG A 101 -1.68 -0.10 3.54
N PHE A 102 -1.02 0.14 2.42
CA PHE A 102 -1.49 -0.39 1.14
C PHE A 102 -1.37 -1.91 1.08
N LEU A 103 -0.25 -2.48 1.52
CA LEU A 103 -0.08 -3.93 1.60
C LEU A 103 -1.08 -4.58 2.56
N THR A 104 -1.35 -3.97 3.73
CA THR A 104 -2.33 -4.52 4.67
C THR A 104 -3.72 -4.65 4.03
N ALA A 105 -4.21 -3.62 3.33
CA ALA A 105 -5.49 -3.69 2.64
C ALA A 105 -5.46 -4.66 1.44
N PHE A 106 -4.38 -4.66 0.68
CA PHE A 106 -4.17 -5.53 -0.47
C PHE A 106 -4.17 -7.01 -0.07
N LEU A 107 -3.46 -7.38 1.00
CA LEU A 107 -3.36 -8.76 1.48
C LEU A 107 -4.69 -9.32 1.97
N ALA A 108 -5.55 -8.47 2.52
CA ALA A 108 -6.89 -8.87 2.98
C ALA A 108 -7.80 -9.35 1.85
N LEU A 109 -7.46 -9.09 0.56
CA LEU A 109 -8.18 -9.61 -0.61
C LEU A 109 -8.04 -11.13 -0.78
N ASN A 110 -6.98 -11.74 -0.23
CA ASN A 110 -6.63 -13.13 -0.51
C ASN A 110 -7.26 -14.09 0.50
N ASP A 111 -8.49 -14.53 0.26
CA ASP A 111 -9.21 -15.44 1.16
C ASP A 111 -8.37 -16.68 1.53
N GLY A 112 -8.25 -16.93 2.84
CA GLY A 112 -7.40 -17.99 3.41
C GLY A 112 -5.91 -17.62 3.49
N GLY A 113 -5.50 -16.42 3.11
CA GLY A 113 -4.12 -15.96 3.23
C GLY A 113 -3.71 -15.65 4.67
N VAL A 114 -2.47 -15.97 5.03
CA VAL A 114 -1.87 -15.72 6.36
C VAL A 114 -0.55 -14.97 6.20
N TYR A 115 -0.52 -13.72 6.61
CA TYR A 115 0.63 -12.84 6.39
C TYR A 115 1.14 -12.26 7.70
N HIS A 116 2.44 -12.40 7.94
CA HIS A 116 3.11 -11.75 9.07
C HIS A 116 3.72 -10.43 8.60
N LEU A 117 3.27 -9.33 9.17
CA LEU A 117 3.76 -7.99 8.84
C LEU A 117 4.50 -7.40 10.04
N ASP A 118 5.65 -6.80 9.76
CA ASP A 118 6.45 -6.09 10.74
C ASP A 118 7.11 -4.85 10.10
N GLY A 119 7.73 -4.02 10.93
CA GLY A 119 8.50 -2.86 10.52
C GLY A 119 9.53 -2.47 11.57
N ASP A 120 10.28 -1.40 11.33
CA ASP A 120 11.25 -0.91 12.29
C ASP A 120 10.59 -0.32 13.55
N ALA A 121 11.40 0.04 14.55
CA ALA A 121 10.92 0.56 15.82
C ALA A 121 10.02 1.81 15.64
N ALA A 122 10.32 2.66 14.66
CA ALA A 122 9.52 3.85 14.39
C ALA A 122 8.16 3.48 13.74
N MET A 123 8.12 2.43 12.90
CA MET A 123 6.88 1.94 12.31
C MET A 123 5.98 1.29 13.35
N ARG A 124 6.54 0.55 14.30
CA ARG A 124 5.78 -0.10 15.38
C ARG A 124 5.05 0.90 16.29
N LEU A 125 5.51 2.16 16.34
CA LEU A 125 4.84 3.25 17.07
C LEU A 125 3.72 3.92 16.28
N ARG A 126 3.58 3.63 14.98
CA ARG A 126 2.57 4.29 14.14
C ARG A 126 1.21 3.58 14.25
N PRO A 127 0.13 4.33 14.49
CA PRO A 127 -1.19 3.73 14.60
C PRO A 127 -1.66 3.15 13.25
N MET A 128 -2.23 1.96 13.33
CA MET A 128 -2.87 1.26 12.21
C MET A 128 -4.38 1.06 12.45
N ALA A 129 -4.89 1.44 13.62
CA ALA A 129 -6.24 1.15 14.12
C ALA A 129 -7.32 1.41 13.06
N GLY A 130 -7.41 2.61 12.51
CA GLY A 130 -8.49 2.96 11.58
C GLY A 130 -8.54 2.08 10.32
N LEU A 131 -7.40 1.56 9.84
CA LEU A 131 -7.37 0.61 8.73
C LEU A 131 -7.80 -0.79 9.19
N LEU A 132 -7.24 -1.27 10.29
CA LEU A 132 -7.49 -2.62 10.78
C LEU A 132 -8.96 -2.78 11.20
N GLU A 133 -9.52 -1.81 11.90
CA GLU A 133 -10.94 -1.76 12.28
C GLU A 133 -11.85 -1.76 11.06
N SER A 134 -11.49 -1.01 10.01
CA SER A 134 -12.24 -1.01 8.75
C SER A 134 -12.25 -2.39 8.09
N LEU A 135 -11.10 -3.09 8.07
CA LEU A 135 -10.99 -4.42 7.50
C LEU A 135 -11.76 -5.47 8.32
N VAL A 136 -11.73 -5.38 9.65
CA VAL A 136 -12.53 -6.23 10.54
C VAL A 136 -14.02 -5.98 10.33
N SER A 137 -14.46 -4.71 10.26
CA SER A 137 -15.87 -4.36 10.06
C SER A 137 -16.43 -4.82 8.71
N LEU A 138 -15.56 -4.99 7.70
CA LEU A 138 -15.88 -5.56 6.39
C LEU A 138 -15.81 -7.09 6.35
N ASP A 139 -15.48 -7.74 7.47
CA ASP A 139 -15.15 -9.18 7.54
C ASP A 139 -14.09 -9.59 6.50
N ALA A 140 -13.14 -8.69 6.22
CA ALA A 140 -12.09 -8.90 5.22
C ALA A 140 -10.82 -9.54 5.82
N ALA A 141 -10.57 -9.34 7.10
CA ALA A 141 -9.44 -9.95 7.80
C ALA A 141 -9.62 -9.98 9.32
N ASP A 142 -8.94 -10.92 9.97
CA ASP A 142 -8.69 -10.92 11.41
C ASP A 142 -7.20 -10.64 11.67
N PHE A 143 -6.89 -10.08 12.83
CA PHE A 143 -5.54 -9.71 13.21
C PHE A 143 -5.13 -10.36 14.54
N LYS A 144 -3.92 -10.95 14.55
CA LYS A 144 -3.26 -11.41 15.78
C LYS A 144 -2.06 -10.50 16.02
N PHE A 145 -2.14 -9.66 17.04
CA PHE A 145 -1.05 -8.76 17.43
C PHE A 145 0.03 -9.50 18.22
N HIS A 146 1.29 -9.16 17.97
CA HIS A 146 2.47 -9.72 18.66
C HIS A 146 3.16 -8.67 19.55
N GLY A 147 2.55 -7.51 19.71
CA GLY A 147 2.93 -6.39 20.55
C GLY A 147 1.67 -5.62 20.94
N ASP A 148 1.74 -4.29 20.92
CA ASP A 148 0.61 -3.42 21.24
C ASP A 148 -0.56 -3.60 20.27
N PRO A 149 -1.81 -3.56 20.76
CA PRO A 149 -2.99 -3.67 19.92
C PRO A 149 -3.01 -2.61 18.82
N ALA A 150 -3.43 -3.01 17.62
CA ALA A 150 -3.52 -2.15 16.43
C ALA A 150 -2.18 -1.52 15.98
N HIS A 151 -1.05 -2.15 16.34
CA HIS A 151 0.30 -1.79 15.91
C HIS A 151 1.04 -3.00 15.33
N PHE A 152 2.12 -2.73 14.61
CA PHE A 152 3.08 -3.77 14.23
C PHE A 152 3.83 -4.31 15.46
N PRO A 153 4.29 -5.58 15.45
CA PRO A 153 4.04 -6.58 14.43
C PRO A 153 2.69 -7.31 14.64
N PHE A 154 2.10 -7.74 13.55
CA PHE A 154 0.89 -8.55 13.59
C PHE A 154 0.83 -9.62 12.49
N THR A 155 0.00 -10.64 12.71
CA THR A 155 -0.39 -11.59 11.68
C THR A 155 -1.78 -11.23 11.19
N LEU A 156 -1.93 -11.05 9.88
CA LEU A 156 -3.17 -10.84 9.17
C LEU A 156 -3.66 -12.19 8.65
N ASN A 157 -4.89 -12.59 9.03
CA ASN A 157 -5.59 -13.73 8.46
C ASN A 157 -6.66 -13.18 7.52
N ALA A 158 -6.43 -13.31 6.21
CA ALA A 158 -7.28 -12.75 5.17
C ALA A 158 -8.54 -13.61 4.97
N LYS A 159 -9.68 -12.95 4.77
CA LYS A 159 -10.99 -13.57 4.52
C LYS A 159 -11.59 -13.18 3.17
N GLY A 160 -10.84 -12.39 2.40
CA GLY A 160 -11.32 -11.76 1.16
C GLY A 160 -12.32 -10.63 1.43
N TYR A 161 -12.47 -9.73 0.47
CA TYR A 161 -13.50 -8.69 0.56
C TYR A 161 -14.81 -9.18 -0.05
N LYS A 162 -15.86 -9.28 0.77
CA LYS A 162 -17.21 -9.68 0.33
C LYS A 162 -18.10 -8.49 -0.04
N GLY A 163 -17.56 -7.28 0.07
CA GLY A 163 -18.32 -6.03 -0.01
C GLY A 163 -18.83 -5.59 1.36
N GLY A 164 -19.59 -4.51 1.41
CA GLY A 164 -20.17 -4.01 2.65
C GLY A 164 -20.03 -2.51 2.83
N LYS A 165 -20.29 -2.06 4.06
CA LYS A 165 -20.22 -0.65 4.48
C LYS A 165 -19.27 -0.55 5.67
N THR A 166 -18.32 0.36 5.59
CA THR A 166 -17.44 0.69 6.71
C THR A 166 -17.29 2.20 6.86
N THR A 167 -17.05 2.63 8.07
CA THR A 167 -16.73 4.03 8.38
C THR A 167 -15.22 4.14 8.55
N VAL A 168 -14.63 5.11 7.86
CA VAL A 168 -13.19 5.31 7.84
C VAL A 168 -12.84 6.61 8.52
N ASP A 169 -12.10 6.54 9.62
CA ASP A 169 -11.46 7.73 10.17
C ASP A 169 -10.14 8.00 9.42
N ALA A 170 -10.17 8.95 8.51
CA ALA A 170 -9.01 9.38 7.73
C ALA A 170 -8.31 10.62 8.33
N LYS A 171 -8.73 11.12 9.50
CA LYS A 171 -8.15 12.32 10.13
C LYS A 171 -6.66 12.14 10.43
N ALA A 172 -6.29 10.97 10.95
CA ALA A 172 -4.89 10.66 11.26
C ALA A 172 -4.04 10.44 10.00
N SER A 173 -4.62 9.92 8.90
CA SER A 173 -3.90 9.68 7.65
C SER A 173 -4.85 9.39 6.49
N SER A 174 -4.74 10.16 5.42
CA SER A 174 -5.43 9.88 4.14
C SER A 174 -4.98 8.56 3.48
N GLN A 175 -3.86 7.98 3.94
CA GLN A 175 -3.37 6.70 3.43
C GLN A 175 -4.31 5.54 3.79
N ILE A 176 -5.05 5.63 4.91
CA ILE A 176 -6.04 4.64 5.32
C ILE A 176 -7.16 4.54 4.27
N LEU A 177 -7.75 5.67 3.93
CA LEU A 177 -8.77 5.73 2.89
C LEU A 177 -8.22 5.27 1.52
N SER A 178 -7.02 5.74 1.16
CA SER A 178 -6.37 5.33 -0.10
C SER A 178 -6.15 3.82 -0.16
N ALA A 179 -5.74 3.18 0.93
CA ALA A 179 -5.51 1.73 0.99
C ALA A 179 -6.79 0.94 0.66
N LEU A 180 -7.90 1.32 1.28
CA LEU A 180 -9.21 0.68 1.04
C LEU A 180 -9.72 0.94 -0.38
N LEU A 181 -9.55 2.17 -0.90
CA LEU A 181 -9.96 2.52 -2.27
C LEU A 181 -9.16 1.75 -3.32
N LEU A 182 -7.85 1.56 -3.13
CA LEU A 182 -7.02 0.78 -4.05
C LEU A 182 -7.41 -0.69 -4.11
N ALA A 183 -7.80 -1.28 -2.98
CA ALA A 183 -8.23 -2.67 -2.89
C ALA A 183 -9.67 -2.88 -3.37
N SER A 184 -10.53 -1.86 -3.28
CA SER A 184 -11.99 -1.97 -3.51
C SER A 184 -12.42 -2.50 -4.89
N PRO A 185 -11.71 -2.24 -6.01
CA PRO A 185 -12.10 -2.80 -7.31
C PRO A 185 -12.08 -4.33 -7.38
N CYS A 186 -11.34 -4.98 -6.47
CA CYS A 186 -11.20 -6.44 -6.42
C CYS A 186 -12.11 -7.11 -5.38
N THR A 187 -13.06 -6.38 -4.80
CA THR A 187 -13.94 -6.90 -3.74
C THR A 187 -15.00 -7.90 -4.22
N THR A 188 -15.24 -7.97 -5.52
CA THR A 188 -16.21 -8.93 -6.10
C THR A 188 -15.61 -10.27 -6.47
N LYS A 189 -14.49 -10.61 -5.91
CA LYS A 189 -13.66 -11.68 -6.36
C LYS A 189 -14.03 -13.06 -5.90
N GLY A 190 -13.86 -13.95 -6.84
CA GLY A 190 -14.06 -15.38 -6.68
C GLY A 190 -15.37 -15.87 -7.24
N SER A 191 -16.42 -15.10 -7.26
CA SER A 191 -17.59 -15.35 -8.11
C SER A 191 -18.18 -14.00 -8.53
N ARG A 192 -18.49 -13.86 -9.80
CA ARG A 192 -19.23 -12.71 -10.33
C ARG A 192 -20.61 -12.51 -9.69
N GLN A 193 -20.96 -13.31 -8.69
CA GLN A 193 -22.27 -13.35 -8.06
C GLN A 193 -22.29 -13.10 -6.54
N ALA A 194 -21.14 -13.02 -5.85
CA ALA A 194 -21.13 -13.06 -4.39
C ALA A 194 -20.60 -11.80 -3.69
N GLY A 195 -20.05 -10.83 -4.39
CA GLY A 195 -19.53 -9.61 -3.79
C GLY A 195 -20.31 -8.37 -4.23
N GLY A 196 -20.44 -7.42 -3.32
CA GLY A 196 -21.04 -6.11 -3.58
C GLY A 196 -20.00 -4.99 -3.48
N PRO A 197 -20.34 -3.76 -3.90
CA PRO A 197 -19.47 -2.61 -3.74
C PRO A 197 -19.21 -2.33 -2.26
N ILE A 198 -18.01 -1.86 -1.94
CA ILE A 198 -17.73 -1.28 -0.63
C ILE A 198 -18.24 0.15 -0.59
N LYS A 199 -19.04 0.46 0.41
CA LYS A 199 -19.41 1.84 0.73
C LYS A 199 -18.49 2.38 1.81
N LEU A 200 -17.60 3.29 1.45
CA LEU A 200 -16.77 4.02 2.39
C LEU A 200 -17.48 5.29 2.86
N ILE A 201 -17.54 5.48 4.16
CA ILE A 201 -18.09 6.69 4.77
C ILE A 201 -16.95 7.39 5.47
N CYS A 202 -16.64 8.60 5.01
CA CYS A 202 -15.72 9.50 5.71
C CYS A 202 -16.61 10.46 6.52
N PRO A 203 -16.51 10.49 7.86
CA PRO A 203 -17.17 11.53 8.65
C PRO A 203 -16.67 12.91 8.18
N GLU A 204 -17.56 13.88 8.16
CA GLU A 204 -17.18 15.26 7.86
C GLU A 204 -16.11 15.74 8.86
N VAL A 205 -15.13 16.48 8.34
CA VAL A 205 -14.00 17.02 9.10
C VAL A 205 -14.43 18.27 9.86
#